data_d37d17db550fe7699bd0e898754048e4
#
_entry.id   d37d17db550fe7699bd0e898754048e4
#
_cell.length_a   1.000
_cell.length_b   1.000
_cell.length_c   1.000
_cell.angle_alpha   90.00
_cell.angle_beta   90.00
_cell.angle_gamma   90.00
#
_symmetry.space_group_name_H-M   'P 1'
#
loop_
_entity.id
_entity.type
_entity.pdbx_description
1 polymer ?
#
loop_
_entity_poly.entity_id
_entity_poly.type
_entity_poly.pdbx_seq_one_letter_code
_entity_poly.pdbx_strand_id
1 'polypeptide(L)'
;MAKPLVAVVGRPNVGKSTFFNKIAGRRISIVEDTPGVTRDRIYADCEWLNHKFTLIDTGGIEPRTDDILLKQMRRQAEIAIDTCDVILFFTDGRTGMTADDEDVATMLRKSRKPVILVVNKVDYQGVNDNIYDFYALGLGDPFPISATNMLGLGDLLDEMVKHFPQDEQTEGEEEHTIQIAVVGRPNVGKSSLVNRILGQERSMVSGIAGTTRDAIDTAFVRDGQRYNIIDTAGIRRKRAIEEESIERYSIVRALAAVRRCDVVLIVINAEDGVTEQDTKVAGYVHDEGKAAIIVVNKWDALEKDTNTMEAFRKKVIEDLKFMDYAPVLFISALTGQRVPKVLESVREVYGQTSRRITTGLLNDILADATTALQPPYISGRRLKIYYATQQSVCPPTFVLFVNDEKLMHFAYQRYLENQFRKSFGFDGTPIRFILRNKNQKGDDVK
;
A
#
# COMPACT_ATOMS: atom_id res chain seq x y z
N MET A 1 11.62 2.07 0.40
CA MET A 1 11.26 0.86 1.21
C MET A 1 9.76 0.74 1.29
N ALA A 2 9.21 -0.45 1.07
CA ALA A 2 7.80 -0.69 1.36
C ALA A 2 7.61 -0.69 2.89
N LYS A 3 6.55 -0.04 3.38
CA LYS A 3 6.21 -0.05 4.81
C LYS A 3 5.84 -1.47 5.24
N PRO A 4 6.39 -2.03 6.32
CA PRO A 4 5.97 -3.33 6.84
C PRO A 4 4.47 -3.38 7.15
N LEU A 5 3.84 -4.52 6.88
CA LEU A 5 2.44 -4.79 7.19
C LEU A 5 2.34 -5.59 8.49
N VAL A 6 1.58 -5.07 9.45
CA VAL A 6 1.36 -5.72 10.75
C VAL A 6 -0.13 -6.07 10.90
N ALA A 7 -0.45 -7.35 11.03
CA ALA A 7 -1.82 -7.80 11.26
C ALA A 7 -2.11 -8.01 12.75
N VAL A 8 -3.32 -7.61 13.16
CA VAL A 8 -3.86 -7.92 14.49
C VAL A 8 -4.88 -9.04 14.37
N VAL A 9 -4.57 -10.22 14.89
CA VAL A 9 -5.38 -11.46 14.83
C VAL A 9 -5.81 -11.87 16.23
N GLY A 10 -6.96 -12.51 16.38
CA GLY A 10 -7.43 -13.04 17.66
C GLY A 10 -8.95 -13.07 17.76
N ARG A 11 -9.48 -13.67 18.83
CA ARG A 11 -10.91 -13.78 19.11
C ARG A 11 -11.63 -12.41 19.09
N PRO A 12 -12.93 -12.35 18.84
CA PRO A 12 -13.73 -11.17 19.14
C PRO A 12 -13.59 -10.77 20.62
N ASN A 13 -13.68 -9.49 20.89
CA ASN A 13 -13.67 -8.90 22.24
C ASN A 13 -12.37 -9.05 23.05
N VAL A 14 -11.27 -9.57 22.48
CA VAL A 14 -9.94 -9.54 23.12
C VAL A 14 -9.29 -8.16 23.13
N GLY A 15 -9.89 -7.16 22.47
CA GLY A 15 -9.44 -5.78 22.49
C GLY A 15 -8.60 -5.34 21.27
N LYS A 16 -8.64 -6.09 20.16
CA LYS A 16 -7.95 -5.74 18.90
C LYS A 16 -8.25 -4.32 18.41
N SER A 17 -9.55 -4.00 18.25
CA SER A 17 -9.98 -2.69 17.77
C SER A 17 -9.69 -1.58 18.78
N THR A 18 -9.65 -1.88 20.10
CA THR A 18 -9.21 -0.92 21.11
C THR A 18 -7.73 -0.59 20.92
N PHE A 19 -6.88 -1.60 20.75
CA PHE A 19 -5.46 -1.43 20.43
C PHE A 19 -5.28 -0.64 19.13
N PHE A 20 -5.92 -1.08 18.04
CA PHE A 20 -5.87 -0.43 16.74
C PHE A 20 -6.23 1.05 16.84
N ASN A 21 -7.35 1.41 17.46
CA ASN A 21 -7.78 2.80 17.61
C ASN A 21 -6.84 3.63 18.49
N LYS A 22 -6.22 3.01 19.51
CA LYS A 22 -5.25 3.70 20.38
C LYS A 22 -3.93 3.99 19.67
N ILE A 23 -3.47 3.10 18.81
CA ILE A 23 -2.26 3.28 18.01
C ILE A 23 -2.54 4.23 16.84
N ALA A 24 -3.63 4.03 16.09
CA ALA A 24 -4.03 4.88 14.97
C ALA A 24 -4.44 6.31 15.38
N GLY A 25 -5.00 6.49 16.58
CA GLY A 25 -5.47 7.79 17.10
C GLY A 25 -4.41 8.68 17.75
N ARG A 26 -3.18 8.20 17.95
CA ARG A 26 -2.06 9.05 18.36
C ARG A 26 -1.50 9.78 17.15
N ARG A 27 -0.85 10.96 17.33
CA ARG A 27 -0.06 11.68 16.31
C ARG A 27 1.09 10.87 15.68
N ILE A 28 0.96 9.55 15.70
CA ILE A 28 1.80 8.56 15.06
C ILE A 28 1.33 8.37 13.60
N SER A 29 0.08 8.71 13.28
CA SER A 29 -0.40 8.68 11.89
C SER A 29 -0.22 10.06 11.27
N ILE A 30 0.65 10.16 10.27
CA ILE A 30 0.68 11.31 9.36
C ILE A 30 -0.53 11.16 8.45
N VAL A 31 -1.65 11.77 8.87
CA VAL A 31 -2.88 11.80 8.08
C VAL A 31 -2.83 13.04 7.22
N GLU A 32 -2.40 12.92 5.97
CA GLU A 32 -2.76 13.91 4.96
C GLU A 32 -4.20 13.61 4.50
N ASP A 33 -5.11 14.54 4.77
CA ASP A 33 -6.49 14.47 4.28
C ASP A 33 -6.50 14.70 2.76
N THR A 34 -6.58 13.61 1.99
CA THR A 34 -6.81 13.70 0.55
C THR A 34 -8.32 13.87 0.32
N PRO A 35 -8.80 15.01 -0.19
CA PRO A 35 -10.23 15.23 -0.42
C PRO A 35 -10.79 14.22 -1.42
N GLY A 36 -11.83 13.49 -1.03
CA GLY A 36 -12.57 12.54 -1.88
C GLY A 36 -12.32 11.06 -1.59
N VAL A 37 -11.45 10.70 -0.64
CA VAL A 37 -11.22 9.31 -0.25
C VAL A 37 -11.88 9.02 1.10
N THR A 38 -12.94 8.21 1.10
CA THR A 38 -13.55 7.69 2.34
C THR A 38 -12.68 6.53 2.85
N ARG A 39 -12.02 6.70 3.99
CA ARG A 39 -11.15 5.67 4.59
C ARG A 39 -11.99 4.62 5.32
N ASP A 40 -11.89 3.38 4.90
CA ASP A 40 -12.35 2.26 5.71
C ASP A 40 -11.41 2.08 6.92
N ARG A 41 -11.97 1.83 8.11
CA ARG A 41 -11.24 1.67 9.39
C ARG A 41 -10.49 0.31 9.50
N ILE A 42 -10.05 -0.24 8.40
CA ILE A 42 -9.42 -1.58 8.35
C ILE A 42 -7.90 -1.49 8.50
N TYR A 43 -7.29 -0.39 8.10
CA TYR A 43 -5.85 -0.17 8.16
C TYR A 43 -5.51 1.25 8.64
N ALA A 44 -4.35 1.39 9.26
CA ALA A 44 -3.81 2.67 9.68
C ALA A 44 -2.29 2.70 9.46
N ASP A 45 -1.80 3.80 8.89
CA ASP A 45 -0.37 4.07 8.83
C ASP A 45 0.10 4.60 10.18
N CYS A 46 1.12 3.96 10.71
CA CYS A 46 1.68 4.24 12.02
C CYS A 46 3.19 4.46 11.92
N GLU A 47 3.74 5.15 12.93
CA GLU A 47 5.18 5.36 13.08
C GLU A 47 5.58 5.12 14.52
N TRP A 48 6.65 4.35 14.75
CA TRP A 48 7.24 4.10 16.06
C TRP A 48 8.77 4.11 15.95
N LEU A 49 9.47 4.93 16.76
CA LEU A 49 10.93 5.07 16.75
C LEU A 49 11.52 5.23 15.32
N ASN A 50 10.92 6.13 14.52
CA ASN A 50 11.28 6.37 13.10
C ASN A 50 11.01 5.20 12.14
N HIS A 51 10.40 4.10 12.58
CA HIS A 51 9.94 3.01 11.72
C HIS A 51 8.48 3.23 11.32
N LYS A 52 8.24 3.37 10.03
CA LYS A 52 6.89 3.48 9.46
C LYS A 52 6.35 2.12 9.10
N PHE A 53 5.13 1.82 9.50
CA PHE A 53 4.44 0.55 9.22
C PHE A 53 2.95 0.78 9.04
N THR A 54 2.23 -0.23 8.51
CA THR A 54 0.78 -0.19 8.47
C THR A 54 0.20 -1.29 9.33
N LEU A 55 -0.66 -0.89 10.23
CA LEU A 55 -1.44 -1.78 11.09
C LEU A 55 -2.75 -2.15 10.40
N ILE A 56 -3.11 -3.44 10.43
CA ILE A 56 -4.35 -3.97 9.85
C ILE A 56 -5.19 -4.63 10.95
N ASP A 57 -6.43 -4.15 11.13
CA ASP A 57 -7.41 -4.83 11.99
C ASP A 57 -8.16 -5.91 11.19
N THR A 58 -7.71 -7.16 11.32
CA THR A 58 -8.38 -8.29 10.63
C THR A 58 -9.78 -8.56 11.18
N GLY A 59 -10.09 -8.15 12.41
CA GLY A 59 -11.44 -8.26 13.00
C GLY A 59 -12.47 -7.33 12.37
N GLY A 60 -12.03 -6.22 11.76
CA GLY A 60 -12.87 -5.31 11.00
C GLY A 60 -13.17 -5.79 9.58
N ILE A 61 -12.51 -6.85 9.11
CA ILE A 61 -12.63 -7.38 7.75
C ILE A 61 -13.87 -8.26 7.57
N GLU A 62 -14.42 -8.84 8.63
CA GLU A 62 -15.55 -9.77 8.55
C GLU A 62 -16.87 -9.16 9.02
N PRO A 63 -17.99 -9.44 8.31
CA PRO A 63 -19.32 -9.13 8.81
C PRO A 63 -19.63 -9.95 10.09
N ARG A 64 -20.36 -9.37 11.02
CA ARG A 64 -20.84 -10.04 12.23
C ARG A 64 -21.93 -11.04 11.84
N THR A 65 -21.54 -12.23 11.41
CA THR A 65 -22.45 -13.36 11.22
C THR A 65 -22.23 -14.37 12.34
N ASP A 66 -23.30 -15.03 12.76
CA ASP A 66 -23.31 -16.03 13.85
C ASP A 66 -22.58 -17.35 13.50
N ASP A 67 -21.83 -17.38 12.42
CA ASP A 67 -21.02 -18.50 12.00
C ASP A 67 -19.78 -18.64 12.89
N ILE A 68 -19.67 -19.79 13.41
CA ILE A 68 -18.64 -20.41 14.28
C ILE A 68 -17.37 -19.55 14.41
N LEU A 69 -17.19 -18.97 15.58
CA LEU A 69 -16.07 -18.13 16.03
C LEU A 69 -14.69 -18.60 15.55
N LEU A 70 -14.46 -19.91 15.61
CA LEU A 70 -13.23 -20.55 15.17
C LEU A 70 -12.97 -20.38 13.66
N LYS A 71 -14.03 -20.44 12.83
CA LYS A 71 -13.91 -20.27 11.37
C LYS A 71 -13.46 -18.85 11.02
N GLN A 72 -13.98 -17.84 11.72
CA GLN A 72 -13.57 -16.44 11.56
C GLN A 72 -12.12 -16.22 11.99
N MET A 73 -11.72 -16.77 13.14
CA MET A 73 -10.33 -16.65 13.62
C MET A 73 -9.33 -17.33 12.70
N ARG A 74 -9.63 -18.54 12.20
CA ARG A 74 -8.79 -19.23 11.22
C ARG A 74 -8.61 -18.40 9.96
N ARG A 75 -9.69 -17.82 9.46
CA ARG A 75 -9.66 -16.98 8.28
C ARG A 75 -8.83 -15.70 8.48
N GLN A 76 -8.96 -15.03 9.64
CA GLN A 76 -8.11 -13.89 10.00
C GLN A 76 -6.63 -14.28 10.03
N ALA A 77 -6.31 -15.45 10.57
CA ALA A 77 -4.94 -15.97 10.61
C ALA A 77 -4.42 -16.27 9.18
N GLU A 78 -5.23 -16.89 8.32
CA GLU A 78 -4.86 -17.13 6.91
C GLU A 78 -4.55 -15.83 6.17
N ILE A 79 -5.41 -14.81 6.33
CA ILE A 79 -5.19 -13.49 5.72
C ILE A 79 -3.85 -12.89 6.21
N ALA A 80 -3.62 -12.91 7.53
CA ALA A 80 -2.41 -12.36 8.12
C ALA A 80 -1.14 -13.10 7.64
N ILE A 81 -1.19 -14.43 7.57
CA ILE A 81 -0.10 -15.27 7.07
C ILE A 81 0.22 -14.94 5.61
N ASP A 82 -0.80 -14.80 4.78
CA ASP A 82 -0.65 -14.57 3.35
C ASP A 82 -0.14 -13.15 3.02
N THR A 83 -0.46 -12.15 3.85
CA THR A 83 -0.30 -10.74 3.46
C THR A 83 0.64 -9.92 4.32
N CYS A 84 0.87 -10.28 5.59
CA CYS A 84 1.56 -9.43 6.54
C CYS A 84 3.01 -9.87 6.81
N ASP A 85 3.85 -8.93 7.21
CA ASP A 85 5.24 -9.18 7.57
C ASP A 85 5.38 -9.62 9.02
N VAL A 86 4.54 -9.07 9.91
CA VAL A 86 4.48 -9.41 11.35
C VAL A 86 3.03 -9.62 11.77
N ILE A 87 2.79 -10.58 12.65
CA ILE A 87 1.46 -10.91 13.17
C ILE A 87 1.45 -10.68 14.69
N LEU A 88 0.51 -9.84 15.16
CA LEU A 88 0.20 -9.69 16.57
C LEU A 88 -0.99 -10.59 16.90
N PHE A 89 -0.76 -11.67 17.63
CA PHE A 89 -1.82 -12.61 18.03
C PHE A 89 -2.36 -12.23 19.42
N PHE A 90 -3.56 -11.66 19.44
CA PHE A 90 -4.22 -11.15 20.65
C PHE A 90 -5.04 -12.23 21.36
N THR A 91 -4.76 -12.40 22.63
CA THR A 91 -5.50 -13.24 23.58
C THR A 91 -6.02 -12.40 24.76
N ASP A 92 -6.89 -12.95 25.58
CA ASP A 92 -7.51 -12.27 26.72
C ASP A 92 -6.97 -12.82 28.05
N GLY A 93 -6.20 -12.01 28.78
CA GLY A 93 -5.60 -12.37 30.07
C GLY A 93 -6.62 -12.59 31.19
N ARG A 94 -7.87 -12.08 31.06
CA ARG A 94 -8.92 -12.28 32.05
C ARG A 94 -9.63 -13.60 31.87
N THR A 95 -9.94 -13.98 30.64
CA THR A 95 -10.63 -15.26 30.35
C THR A 95 -9.68 -16.43 30.25
N GLY A 96 -8.38 -16.20 30.16
CA GLY A 96 -7.37 -17.22 29.95
C GLY A 96 -7.37 -17.80 28.53
N MET A 97 -6.54 -18.80 28.31
CA MET A 97 -6.38 -19.51 27.05
C MET A 97 -7.63 -20.37 26.74
N THR A 98 -7.99 -20.44 25.47
CA THR A 98 -9.11 -21.29 24.99
C THR A 98 -8.64 -22.22 23.88
N ALA A 99 -9.45 -23.28 23.60
CA ALA A 99 -9.18 -24.23 22.52
C ALA A 99 -9.09 -23.53 21.15
N ASP A 100 -9.88 -22.46 20.91
CA ASP A 100 -9.82 -21.68 19.70
C ASP A 100 -8.48 -20.95 19.55
N ASP A 101 -7.89 -20.46 20.65
CA ASP A 101 -6.57 -19.83 20.66
C ASP A 101 -5.48 -20.86 20.31
N GLU A 102 -5.58 -22.11 20.80
CA GLU A 102 -4.64 -23.21 20.50
C GLU A 102 -4.67 -23.57 19.01
N ASP A 103 -5.87 -23.68 18.43
CA ASP A 103 -6.06 -24.01 17.02
C ASP A 103 -5.42 -22.96 16.12
N VAL A 104 -5.66 -21.67 16.39
CA VAL A 104 -5.06 -20.57 15.62
C VAL A 104 -3.54 -20.50 15.84
N ALA A 105 -3.06 -20.67 17.08
CA ALA A 105 -1.64 -20.72 17.37
C ALA A 105 -0.93 -21.84 16.59
N THR A 106 -1.59 -23.00 16.41
CA THR A 106 -1.06 -24.10 15.60
C THR A 106 -0.90 -23.72 14.12
N MET A 107 -1.81 -22.95 13.56
CA MET A 107 -1.69 -22.42 12.19
C MET A 107 -0.56 -21.40 12.08
N LEU A 108 -0.49 -20.47 13.03
CA LEU A 108 0.51 -19.41 13.06
C LEU A 108 1.93 -19.99 13.19
N ARG A 109 2.15 -20.99 14.02
CA ARG A 109 3.45 -21.71 14.15
C ARG A 109 3.92 -22.32 12.84
N LYS A 110 3.00 -22.84 12.01
CA LYS A 110 3.33 -23.44 10.72
C LYS A 110 3.70 -22.43 9.64
N SER A 111 3.35 -21.17 9.82
CA SER A 111 3.47 -20.13 8.77
C SER A 111 4.89 -19.64 8.55
N ARG A 112 5.82 -19.83 9.50
CA ARG A 112 7.17 -19.24 9.52
C ARG A 112 7.21 -17.70 9.54
N LYS A 113 6.07 -17.03 9.69
CA LYS A 113 6.01 -15.57 9.87
C LYS A 113 6.38 -15.22 11.32
N PRO A 114 6.98 -14.05 11.58
CA PRO A 114 7.12 -13.54 12.94
C PRO A 114 5.75 -13.35 13.59
N VAL A 115 5.51 -14.02 14.70
CA VAL A 115 4.28 -13.91 15.48
C VAL A 115 4.63 -13.47 16.89
N ILE A 116 4.01 -12.40 17.36
CA ILE A 116 4.14 -11.90 18.73
C ILE A 116 2.84 -12.21 19.45
N LEU A 117 2.93 -12.99 20.52
CA LEU A 117 1.81 -13.36 21.37
C LEU A 117 1.49 -12.21 22.33
N VAL A 118 0.30 -11.62 22.20
CA VAL A 118 -0.15 -10.48 23.00
C VAL A 118 -1.25 -10.93 23.95
N VAL A 119 -1.01 -10.83 25.26
CA VAL A 119 -2.00 -11.10 26.31
C VAL A 119 -2.57 -9.74 26.77
N ASN A 120 -3.77 -9.42 26.29
CA ASN A 120 -4.42 -8.13 26.58
C ASN A 120 -5.32 -8.21 27.83
N LYS A 121 -5.73 -7.06 28.33
CA LYS A 121 -6.57 -6.85 29.52
C LYS A 121 -5.85 -7.19 30.82
N VAL A 122 -4.53 -7.08 30.84
CA VAL A 122 -3.70 -7.18 32.04
C VAL A 122 -3.59 -5.78 32.65
N ASP A 123 -4.48 -5.46 33.58
CA ASP A 123 -4.64 -4.09 34.10
C ASP A 123 -3.70 -3.75 35.27
N TYR A 124 -2.89 -4.68 35.76
CA TYR A 124 -1.99 -4.49 36.90
C TYR A 124 -0.54 -4.82 36.56
N GLN A 125 0.41 -4.09 37.16
CA GLN A 125 1.86 -4.38 37.15
C GLN A 125 2.26 -5.57 38.04
N GLY A 126 1.38 -6.50 38.28
CA GLY A 126 1.62 -7.75 38.99
C GLY A 126 1.52 -8.93 38.04
N VAL A 127 2.43 -9.86 38.17
CA VAL A 127 2.41 -11.12 37.44
C VAL A 127 1.06 -11.81 37.73
N ASN A 128 0.14 -11.75 36.76
CA ASN A 128 -1.04 -12.61 36.79
C ASN A 128 -0.55 -14.01 36.51
N ASP A 129 -0.72 -14.93 37.44
CA ASP A 129 -0.30 -16.34 37.29
C ASP A 129 -0.82 -16.97 35.99
N ASN A 130 -1.92 -16.47 35.47
CA ASN A 130 -2.52 -16.88 34.20
C ASN A 130 -1.69 -16.55 32.96
N ILE A 131 -0.70 -15.66 33.02
CA ILE A 131 0.15 -15.34 31.84
C ILE A 131 1.02 -16.51 31.46
N TYR A 132 1.44 -17.31 32.47
CA TYR A 132 2.28 -18.46 32.21
C TYR A 132 1.57 -19.58 31.43
N ASP A 133 0.24 -19.66 31.50
CA ASP A 133 -0.54 -20.64 30.74
C ASP A 133 -0.40 -20.41 29.23
N PHE A 134 -0.19 -19.15 28.78
CA PHE A 134 -0.07 -18.81 27.36
C PHE A 134 1.24 -19.30 26.73
N TYR A 135 2.26 -19.70 27.49
CA TYR A 135 3.44 -20.37 26.95
C TYR A 135 3.10 -21.71 26.27
N ALA A 136 1.99 -22.35 26.67
CA ALA A 136 1.50 -23.57 26.04
C ALA A 136 1.14 -23.38 24.55
N LEU A 137 0.86 -22.14 24.12
CA LEU A 137 0.64 -21.83 22.71
C LEU A 137 1.89 -21.95 21.83
N GLY A 138 3.09 -22.01 22.43
CA GLY A 138 4.36 -22.23 21.72
C GLY A 138 4.71 -21.16 20.68
N LEU A 139 4.34 -19.89 20.96
CA LEU A 139 4.59 -18.72 20.10
C LEU A 139 5.64 -17.76 20.67
N GLY A 140 6.47 -18.23 21.63
CA GLY A 140 7.44 -17.41 22.34
C GLY A 140 6.89 -16.77 23.60
N ASP A 141 7.54 -15.72 24.09
CA ASP A 141 7.17 -15.01 25.31
C ASP A 141 5.86 -14.24 25.13
N PRO A 142 4.87 -14.40 26.03
CA PRO A 142 3.64 -13.62 25.97
C PRO A 142 3.88 -12.17 26.42
N PHE A 143 3.44 -11.20 25.61
CA PHE A 143 3.51 -9.78 25.94
C PHE A 143 2.25 -9.31 26.67
N PRO A 144 2.31 -9.06 27.98
CA PRO A 144 1.17 -8.56 28.74
C PRO A 144 0.95 -7.07 28.45
N ILE A 145 -0.28 -6.73 28.04
CA ILE A 145 -0.67 -5.34 27.81
C ILE A 145 -2.04 -5.03 28.39
N SER A 146 -2.31 -3.76 28.57
CA SER A 146 -3.65 -3.20 28.69
C SER A 146 -3.89 -2.16 27.63
N ALA A 147 -4.54 -2.53 26.53
CA ALA A 147 -4.83 -1.62 25.45
C ALA A 147 -5.70 -0.43 25.90
N THR A 148 -6.61 -0.65 26.86
CA THR A 148 -7.47 0.39 27.45
C THR A 148 -6.65 1.40 28.25
N ASN A 149 -5.75 0.92 29.09
CA ASN A 149 -4.95 1.73 30.02
C ASN A 149 -3.57 2.12 29.45
N MET A 150 -3.26 1.72 28.23
CA MET A 150 -2.00 1.99 27.53
C MET A 150 -0.74 1.43 28.21
N LEU A 151 -0.91 0.34 28.99
CA LEU A 151 0.20 -0.33 29.70
C LEU A 151 0.86 -1.37 28.77
N GLY A 152 2.20 -1.46 28.78
CA GLY A 152 2.98 -2.43 28.01
C GLY A 152 3.00 -2.20 26.49
N LEU A 153 2.37 -1.14 25.96
CA LEU A 153 2.30 -0.89 24.53
C LEU A 153 3.65 -0.49 23.94
N GLY A 154 4.48 0.25 24.69
CA GLY A 154 5.81 0.64 24.24
C GLY A 154 6.70 -0.57 24.01
N ASP A 155 6.77 -1.46 24.99
CA ASP A 155 7.57 -2.69 24.91
C ASP A 155 7.12 -3.62 23.78
N LEU A 156 5.80 -3.72 23.56
CA LEU A 156 5.23 -4.48 22.44
C LEU A 156 5.64 -3.88 21.10
N LEU A 157 5.58 -2.55 20.95
CA LEU A 157 5.97 -1.86 19.71
C LEU A 157 7.47 -1.94 19.46
N ASP A 158 8.30 -1.86 20.50
CA ASP A 158 9.75 -2.03 20.41
C ASP A 158 10.11 -3.44 19.94
N GLU A 159 9.43 -4.47 20.45
CA GLU A 159 9.63 -5.85 20.00
C GLU A 159 9.18 -6.02 18.56
N MET A 160 8.01 -5.48 18.20
CA MET A 160 7.46 -5.59 16.86
C MET A 160 8.42 -5.03 15.79
N VAL A 161 9.05 -3.89 16.06
CA VAL A 161 9.99 -3.25 15.12
C VAL A 161 11.21 -4.11 14.84
N LYS A 162 11.69 -4.91 15.82
CA LYS A 162 12.83 -5.82 15.61
C LYS A 162 12.57 -6.89 14.56
N HIS A 163 11.31 -7.22 14.34
CA HIS A 163 10.87 -8.22 13.36
C HIS A 163 10.57 -7.65 11.97
N PHE A 164 10.75 -6.34 11.77
CA PHE A 164 10.55 -5.76 10.45
C PHE A 164 11.63 -6.23 9.47
N PRO A 165 11.28 -6.47 8.20
CA PRO A 165 12.24 -6.83 7.18
C PRO A 165 13.37 -5.80 7.13
N GLN A 166 14.61 -6.25 7.29
CA GLN A 166 15.78 -5.41 7.09
C GLN A 166 16.11 -5.38 5.60
N ASP A 167 16.49 -4.19 5.08
CA ASP A 167 16.98 -4.11 3.71
C ASP A 167 18.32 -4.81 3.60
N GLU A 168 18.34 -5.98 3.01
CA GLU A 168 19.54 -6.47 2.37
C GLU A 168 19.76 -5.61 1.13
N GLN A 169 20.65 -4.64 1.23
CA GLN A 169 21.23 -3.94 0.08
C GLN A 169 21.98 -4.97 -0.74
N THR A 170 21.31 -5.59 -1.69
CA THR A 170 21.98 -6.32 -2.77
C THR A 170 22.53 -5.26 -3.73
N GLU A 171 23.76 -4.80 -3.47
CA GLU A 171 24.62 -4.17 -4.45
C GLU A 171 25.04 -5.26 -5.44
N GLY A 172 24.30 -5.39 -6.52
CA GLY A 172 24.61 -6.19 -7.69
C GLY A 172 23.82 -5.64 -8.85
N GLU A 173 24.46 -5.36 -9.98
CA GLU A 173 23.84 -5.05 -11.28
C GLU A 173 23.06 -6.28 -11.80
N GLU A 174 22.03 -6.73 -11.08
CA GLU A 174 21.03 -7.66 -11.61
C GLU A 174 20.07 -6.88 -12.50
N GLU A 175 19.87 -7.36 -13.73
CA GLU A 175 18.83 -6.86 -14.64
C GLU A 175 17.52 -6.67 -13.88
N HIS A 176 17.12 -5.41 -13.71
CA HIS A 176 16.05 -5.02 -12.78
C HIS A 176 14.72 -5.61 -13.23
N THR A 177 14.11 -6.44 -12.37
CA THR A 177 12.82 -7.06 -12.61
C THR A 177 11.71 -6.09 -12.18
N ILE A 178 10.87 -5.64 -13.13
CA ILE A 178 9.76 -4.73 -12.84
C ILE A 178 8.63 -5.50 -12.13
N GLN A 179 8.29 -5.07 -10.92
CA GLN A 179 7.24 -5.64 -10.10
C GLN A 179 5.87 -4.99 -10.44
N ILE A 180 4.89 -5.80 -10.84
CA ILE A 180 3.57 -5.32 -11.28
C ILE A 180 2.49 -5.83 -10.32
N ALA A 181 1.64 -4.94 -9.80
CA ALA A 181 0.41 -5.31 -9.12
C ALA A 181 -0.81 -5.04 -10.01
N VAL A 182 -1.81 -5.94 -9.99
CA VAL A 182 -3.07 -5.77 -10.73
C VAL A 182 -4.21 -5.65 -9.73
N VAL A 183 -4.77 -4.46 -9.59
CA VAL A 183 -5.81 -4.14 -8.62
C VAL A 183 -7.10 -3.67 -9.30
N GLY A 184 -8.19 -3.61 -8.55
CA GLY A 184 -9.52 -3.22 -9.02
C GLY A 184 -10.58 -4.11 -8.38
N ARG A 185 -11.85 -3.71 -8.47
CA ARG A 185 -12.98 -4.44 -7.90
C ARG A 185 -13.17 -5.86 -8.50
N PRO A 186 -13.98 -6.70 -7.88
CA PRO A 186 -14.35 -8.01 -8.44
C PRO A 186 -14.95 -7.89 -9.86
N ASN A 187 -14.72 -8.88 -10.70
CA ASN A 187 -15.32 -9.06 -12.04
C ASN A 187 -14.97 -7.99 -13.12
N VAL A 188 -14.03 -7.07 -12.87
CA VAL A 188 -13.53 -6.13 -13.90
C VAL A 188 -12.60 -6.79 -14.94
N GLY A 189 -12.22 -8.07 -14.73
CA GLY A 189 -11.40 -8.83 -15.68
C GLY A 189 -9.92 -8.89 -15.36
N LYS A 190 -9.49 -8.67 -14.10
CA LYS A 190 -8.08 -8.80 -13.66
C LYS A 190 -7.46 -10.14 -14.05
N SER A 191 -8.15 -11.24 -13.71
CA SER A 191 -7.68 -12.60 -14.01
C SER A 191 -7.56 -12.85 -15.52
N SER A 192 -8.49 -12.30 -16.31
CA SER A 192 -8.45 -12.40 -17.77
C SER A 192 -7.26 -11.63 -18.34
N LEU A 193 -6.99 -10.43 -17.81
CA LEU A 193 -5.84 -9.62 -18.21
C LEU A 193 -4.51 -10.33 -17.89
N VAL A 194 -4.35 -10.80 -16.65
CA VAL A 194 -3.15 -11.53 -16.22
C VAL A 194 -2.94 -12.80 -17.07
N ASN A 195 -3.99 -13.59 -17.26
CA ASN A 195 -3.90 -14.80 -18.09
C ASN A 195 -3.57 -14.48 -19.56
N ARG A 196 -4.06 -13.35 -20.09
CA ARG A 196 -3.75 -12.92 -21.45
C ARG A 196 -2.29 -12.46 -21.58
N ILE A 197 -1.78 -11.71 -20.59
CA ILE A 197 -0.37 -11.30 -20.53
C ILE A 197 0.52 -12.56 -20.47
N LEU A 198 0.26 -13.48 -19.55
CA LEU A 198 1.05 -14.69 -19.35
C LEU A 198 0.84 -15.75 -20.46
N GLY A 199 -0.35 -15.82 -21.06
CA GLY A 199 -0.68 -16.78 -22.09
C GLY A 199 -0.07 -16.48 -23.46
N GLN A 200 0.30 -15.25 -23.74
CA GLN A 200 1.07 -14.85 -24.93
C GLN A 200 2.56 -15.23 -24.80
N GLU A 201 3.02 -15.58 -23.59
CA GLU A 201 4.41 -15.76 -23.22
C GLU A 201 4.76 -17.22 -22.86
N ARG A 202 4.10 -18.21 -23.44
CA ARG A 202 4.31 -19.66 -23.14
C ARG A 202 5.75 -20.17 -23.30
N SER A 203 6.72 -19.32 -23.59
CA SER A 203 8.07 -19.75 -23.94
C SER A 203 9.12 -19.67 -22.82
N MET A 204 8.90 -19.03 -21.67
CA MET A 204 9.94 -18.96 -20.63
C MET A 204 9.40 -18.85 -19.18
N VAL A 205 8.43 -19.66 -18.80
CA VAL A 205 8.21 -19.95 -17.38
C VAL A 205 9.04 -21.18 -17.04
N SER A 206 10.34 -21.06 -17.02
CA SER A 206 11.22 -22.14 -16.58
C SER A 206 12.28 -21.60 -15.60
N GLY A 207 12.12 -22.03 -14.36
CA GLY A 207 13.25 -22.38 -13.51
C GLY A 207 14.36 -21.34 -13.31
N ILE A 208 14.05 -20.04 -13.16
CA ILE A 208 15.05 -19.13 -12.58
C ILE A 208 14.99 -19.35 -11.06
N ALA A 209 15.83 -20.25 -10.58
CA ALA A 209 16.03 -20.48 -9.16
C ALA A 209 16.57 -19.16 -8.54
N GLY A 210 15.81 -18.59 -7.60
CA GLY A 210 16.25 -17.43 -6.81
C GLY A 210 15.31 -16.20 -6.82
N THR A 211 14.34 -16.09 -7.71
CA THR A 211 13.48 -14.88 -7.82
C THR A 211 12.06 -15.01 -7.24
N THR A 212 11.67 -16.20 -6.78
CA THR A 212 10.36 -16.41 -6.15
C THR A 212 10.50 -16.37 -4.62
N ARG A 213 10.45 -15.18 -4.04
CA ARG A 213 10.32 -15.03 -2.57
C ARG A 213 8.97 -15.57 -2.05
N ASP A 214 7.93 -15.66 -2.92
CA ASP A 214 6.63 -16.22 -2.59
C ASP A 214 6.10 -17.09 -3.75
N ALA A 215 5.55 -18.26 -3.43
CA ALA A 215 4.90 -19.18 -4.38
C ALA A 215 3.63 -18.60 -5.06
N ILE A 216 3.34 -17.35 -4.83
CA ILE A 216 2.13 -16.61 -5.20
C ILE A 216 2.37 -15.66 -6.40
N ASP A 217 3.64 -15.32 -6.65
CA ASP A 217 4.06 -14.38 -7.69
C ASP A 217 4.41 -15.12 -8.99
N THR A 218 4.29 -14.47 -10.14
CA THR A 218 4.60 -15.07 -11.45
C THR A 218 5.59 -14.19 -12.22
N ALA A 219 6.83 -14.68 -12.35
CA ALA A 219 7.87 -14.04 -13.15
C ALA A 219 7.78 -14.45 -14.62
N PHE A 220 8.08 -13.52 -15.52
CA PHE A 220 8.17 -13.75 -16.97
C PHE A 220 9.10 -12.74 -17.62
N VAL A 221 9.52 -13.03 -18.87
CA VAL A 221 10.37 -12.15 -19.67
C VAL A 221 9.65 -11.76 -20.95
N ARG A 222 9.71 -10.48 -21.33
CA ARG A 222 9.21 -9.99 -22.61
C ARG A 222 10.10 -8.91 -23.18
N ASP A 223 10.43 -9.04 -24.46
CA ASP A 223 11.31 -8.10 -25.18
C ASP A 223 12.62 -7.80 -24.43
N GLY A 224 13.22 -8.83 -23.80
CA GLY A 224 14.44 -8.73 -23.01
C GLY A 224 14.27 -8.17 -21.60
N GLN A 225 13.08 -7.64 -21.24
CA GLN A 225 12.82 -7.12 -19.89
C GLN A 225 12.17 -8.18 -19.02
N ARG A 226 12.65 -8.29 -17.76
CA ARG A 226 12.06 -9.16 -16.73
C ARG A 226 10.92 -8.46 -16.00
N TYR A 227 9.82 -9.19 -15.81
CA TYR A 227 8.64 -8.75 -15.07
C TYR A 227 8.23 -9.77 -14.04
N ASN A 228 7.61 -9.32 -12.96
CA ASN A 228 6.99 -10.18 -11.96
C ASN A 228 5.59 -9.64 -11.61
N ILE A 229 4.54 -10.45 -11.81
CA ILE A 229 3.19 -10.10 -11.39
C ILE A 229 2.97 -10.63 -9.98
N ILE A 230 2.72 -9.72 -9.04
CA ILE A 230 2.52 -10.00 -7.62
C ILE A 230 1.11 -10.53 -7.37
N ASP A 231 0.98 -11.50 -6.46
CA ASP A 231 -0.29 -12.11 -6.00
C ASP A 231 -1.17 -12.72 -7.11
N THR A 232 -0.56 -13.44 -8.04
CA THR A 232 -1.32 -14.15 -9.10
C THR A 232 -2.22 -15.25 -8.56
N ALA A 233 -1.92 -15.88 -7.42
CA ALA A 233 -2.74 -16.91 -6.80
C ALA A 233 -4.05 -16.35 -6.23
N GLY A 234 -4.05 -15.13 -5.66
CA GLY A 234 -5.28 -14.44 -5.26
C GLY A 234 -6.20 -14.14 -6.43
N ILE A 235 -5.61 -13.87 -7.59
CA ILE A 235 -6.34 -13.66 -8.84
C ILE A 235 -6.95 -14.96 -9.38
N ARG A 236 -6.32 -16.14 -9.15
CA ARG A 236 -6.74 -17.45 -9.66
C ARG A 236 -7.72 -18.22 -8.77
N ARG A 237 -7.65 -18.07 -7.42
CA ARG A 237 -8.45 -18.83 -6.45
C ARG A 237 -9.93 -18.44 -6.31
N LYS A 238 -10.46 -17.52 -7.08
CA LYS A 238 -11.81 -16.91 -6.96
C LYS A 238 -13.03 -17.87 -7.08
N ARG A 239 -12.89 -19.19 -7.18
CA ARG A 239 -14.02 -20.10 -7.43
C ARG A 239 -14.76 -20.64 -6.19
N ALA A 240 -14.37 -20.33 -4.96
CA ALA A 240 -14.82 -21.09 -3.79
C ALA A 240 -15.29 -20.30 -2.55
N ILE A 241 -15.50 -18.97 -2.60
CA ILE A 241 -15.74 -18.16 -1.37
C ILE A 241 -16.96 -17.24 -1.54
N GLU A 242 -17.79 -17.10 -0.49
CA GLU A 242 -19.00 -16.27 -0.42
C GLU A 242 -18.75 -14.76 -0.65
N GLU A 243 -19.70 -14.05 -1.30
CA GLU A 243 -19.47 -12.75 -1.96
C GLU A 243 -19.06 -11.59 -1.04
N GLU A 244 -19.60 -11.46 0.15
CA GLU A 244 -19.42 -10.25 0.99
C GLU A 244 -18.08 -10.22 1.75
N SER A 245 -17.56 -11.38 2.15
CA SER A 245 -16.24 -11.51 2.79
C SER A 245 -15.09 -11.47 1.78
N ILE A 246 -15.36 -11.77 0.50
CA ILE A 246 -14.41 -11.70 -0.61
C ILE A 246 -13.95 -10.26 -0.85
N GLU A 247 -14.83 -9.29 -0.67
CA GLU A 247 -14.58 -7.89 -1.02
C GLU A 247 -13.49 -7.28 -0.12
N ARG A 248 -13.63 -7.43 1.19
CA ARG A 248 -12.68 -6.90 2.17
C ARG A 248 -11.33 -7.63 2.14
N TYR A 249 -11.35 -8.94 1.96
CA TYR A 249 -10.15 -9.75 1.77
C TYR A 249 -9.38 -9.35 0.49
N SER A 250 -10.10 -9.08 -0.59
CA SER A 250 -9.52 -8.59 -1.84
C SER A 250 -8.82 -7.24 -1.65
N ILE A 251 -9.32 -6.37 -0.78
CA ILE A 251 -8.71 -5.08 -0.45
C ILE A 251 -7.36 -5.30 0.25
N VAL A 252 -7.29 -6.10 1.32
CA VAL A 252 -6.05 -6.32 2.07
C VAL A 252 -4.96 -6.92 1.18
N ARG A 253 -5.31 -7.88 0.31
CA ARG A 253 -4.36 -8.43 -0.67
C ARG A 253 -3.90 -7.40 -1.69
N ALA A 254 -4.83 -6.58 -2.19
CA ALA A 254 -4.49 -5.49 -3.09
C ALA A 254 -3.51 -4.51 -2.43
N LEU A 255 -3.73 -4.20 -1.14
CA LEU A 255 -2.83 -3.37 -0.33
C LEU A 255 -1.41 -3.99 -0.25
N ALA A 256 -1.32 -5.26 0.09
CA ALA A 256 -0.03 -5.97 0.16
C ALA A 256 0.69 -6.00 -1.20
N ALA A 257 -0.05 -6.28 -2.28
CA ALA A 257 0.51 -6.30 -3.64
C ALA A 257 1.00 -4.90 -4.07
N VAL A 258 0.20 -3.85 -3.83
CA VAL A 258 0.56 -2.45 -4.14
C VAL A 258 1.86 -2.04 -3.46
N ARG A 259 2.07 -2.43 -2.21
CA ARG A 259 3.31 -2.07 -1.50
C ARG A 259 4.57 -2.71 -2.06
N ARG A 260 4.46 -3.94 -2.54
CA ARG A 260 5.58 -4.72 -3.08
C ARG A 260 5.89 -4.41 -4.54
N CYS A 261 4.98 -3.72 -5.26
CA CYS A 261 5.16 -3.45 -6.69
C CYS A 261 5.87 -2.13 -6.97
N ASP A 262 6.35 -1.99 -8.20
CA ASP A 262 6.87 -0.75 -8.79
C ASP A 262 5.76 0.00 -9.54
N VAL A 263 4.93 -0.74 -10.29
CA VAL A 263 3.84 -0.19 -11.10
C VAL A 263 2.53 -0.93 -10.82
N VAL A 264 1.46 -0.17 -10.62
CA VAL A 264 0.10 -0.69 -10.38
C VAL A 264 -0.75 -0.55 -11.63
N LEU A 265 -1.40 -1.64 -12.03
CA LEU A 265 -2.46 -1.63 -13.04
C LEU A 265 -3.82 -1.56 -12.32
N ILE A 266 -4.48 -0.40 -12.39
CA ILE A 266 -5.82 -0.20 -11.83
C ILE A 266 -6.84 -0.56 -12.92
N VAL A 267 -7.50 -1.70 -12.78
CA VAL A 267 -8.42 -2.23 -13.80
C VAL A 267 -9.84 -1.80 -13.50
N ILE A 268 -10.46 -1.10 -14.46
CA ILE A 268 -11.83 -0.58 -14.42
C ILE A 268 -12.66 -1.25 -15.50
N ASN A 269 -13.95 -1.54 -15.26
CA ASN A 269 -14.88 -2.05 -16.27
C ASN A 269 -15.46 -0.89 -17.09
N ALA A 270 -15.33 -0.95 -18.41
CA ALA A 270 -15.83 0.06 -19.33
C ALA A 270 -17.37 0.23 -19.26
N GLU A 271 -18.12 -0.85 -18.99
CA GLU A 271 -19.58 -0.81 -18.92
C GLU A 271 -20.10 0.01 -17.73
N ASP A 272 -19.39 -0.06 -16.59
CA ASP A 272 -19.82 0.60 -15.34
C ASP A 272 -19.19 1.98 -15.16
N GLY A 273 -18.07 2.24 -15.85
CA GLY A 273 -17.23 3.42 -15.59
C GLY A 273 -16.50 3.37 -14.25
N VAL A 274 -16.09 4.53 -13.76
CA VAL A 274 -15.45 4.66 -12.43
C VAL A 274 -16.51 4.59 -11.35
N THR A 275 -16.34 3.68 -10.40
CA THR A 275 -17.22 3.52 -9.24
C THR A 275 -16.55 4.04 -7.97
N GLU A 276 -17.32 4.23 -6.89
CA GLU A 276 -16.78 4.62 -5.58
C GLU A 276 -15.69 3.66 -5.08
N GLN A 277 -15.83 2.36 -5.33
CA GLN A 277 -14.84 1.36 -4.95
C GLN A 277 -13.55 1.48 -5.78
N ASP A 278 -13.65 1.78 -7.07
CA ASP A 278 -12.49 2.05 -7.92
C ASP A 278 -11.75 3.30 -7.43
N THR A 279 -12.47 4.35 -7.01
CA THR A 279 -11.91 5.57 -6.43
C THR A 279 -11.16 5.30 -5.12
N LYS A 280 -11.70 4.44 -4.24
CA LYS A 280 -11.03 4.02 -2.99
C LYS A 280 -9.70 3.28 -3.27
N VAL A 281 -9.72 2.33 -4.21
CA VAL A 281 -8.52 1.58 -4.61
C VAL A 281 -7.48 2.52 -5.22
N ALA A 282 -7.90 3.41 -6.12
CA ALA A 282 -7.03 4.40 -6.75
C ALA A 282 -6.43 5.36 -5.72
N GLY A 283 -7.23 5.84 -4.76
CA GLY A 283 -6.76 6.70 -3.66
C GLY A 283 -5.68 6.02 -2.83
N TYR A 284 -5.86 4.75 -2.49
CA TYR A 284 -4.84 4.01 -1.78
C TYR A 284 -3.53 3.89 -2.57
N VAL A 285 -3.58 3.60 -3.87
CA VAL A 285 -2.39 3.54 -4.74
C VAL A 285 -1.65 4.88 -4.77
N HIS A 286 -2.41 5.98 -4.84
CA HIS A 286 -1.88 7.34 -4.78
C HIS A 286 -1.19 7.66 -3.44
N ASP A 287 -1.85 7.34 -2.31
CA ASP A 287 -1.33 7.57 -0.95
C ASP A 287 -0.03 6.79 -0.71
N GLU A 288 0.08 5.56 -1.21
CA GLU A 288 1.32 4.77 -1.17
C GLU A 288 2.43 5.33 -2.09
N GLY A 289 2.10 6.30 -2.94
CA GLY A 289 3.08 6.92 -3.85
C GLY A 289 3.54 5.99 -4.96
N LYS A 290 2.71 5.04 -5.36
CA LYS A 290 3.06 4.07 -6.41
C LYS A 290 2.78 4.61 -7.79
N ALA A 291 3.64 4.24 -8.73
CA ALA A 291 3.38 4.49 -10.13
C ALA A 291 2.15 3.69 -10.58
N ALA A 292 1.29 4.28 -11.40
CA ALA A 292 0.00 3.70 -11.75
C ALA A 292 -0.39 3.92 -13.21
N ILE A 293 -1.12 2.94 -13.73
CA ILE A 293 -1.75 2.96 -15.05
C ILE A 293 -3.21 2.58 -14.87
N ILE A 294 -4.13 3.39 -15.37
CA ILE A 294 -5.56 3.09 -15.38
C ILE A 294 -5.87 2.27 -16.63
N VAL A 295 -6.38 1.06 -16.44
CA VAL A 295 -6.69 0.11 -17.50
C VAL A 295 -8.21 -0.07 -17.60
N VAL A 296 -8.82 0.57 -18.59
CA VAL A 296 -10.26 0.41 -18.90
C VAL A 296 -10.42 -0.84 -19.74
N ASN A 297 -10.90 -1.90 -19.08
CA ASN A 297 -11.09 -3.23 -19.68
C ASN A 297 -12.54 -3.46 -20.14
N LYS A 298 -12.78 -4.50 -20.90
CA LYS A 298 -14.03 -4.84 -21.59
C LYS A 298 -14.45 -3.76 -22.58
N TRP A 299 -13.47 -3.11 -23.21
CA TRP A 299 -13.73 -2.07 -24.20
C TRP A 299 -14.49 -2.59 -25.44
N ASP A 300 -14.48 -3.89 -25.67
CA ASP A 300 -15.24 -4.59 -26.71
C ASP A 300 -16.75 -4.60 -26.48
N ALA A 301 -17.21 -4.49 -25.23
CA ALA A 301 -18.63 -4.56 -24.86
C ALA A 301 -19.40 -3.27 -25.13
N LEU A 302 -18.71 -2.14 -25.35
CA LEU A 302 -19.35 -0.84 -25.59
C LEU A 302 -19.63 -0.59 -27.07
N GLU A 303 -20.78 0.01 -27.36
CA GLU A 303 -21.03 0.68 -28.65
C GLU A 303 -20.15 1.93 -28.75
N LYS A 304 -19.49 2.13 -29.89
CA LYS A 304 -18.44 3.15 -30.04
C LYS A 304 -18.69 4.02 -31.25
N ASP A 305 -18.58 5.31 -31.05
CA ASP A 305 -18.40 6.31 -32.08
C ASP A 305 -16.95 6.85 -32.08
N THR A 306 -16.66 7.80 -32.97
CA THR A 306 -15.32 8.38 -33.12
C THR A 306 -14.85 9.12 -31.85
N ASN A 307 -15.76 9.62 -31.01
CA ASN A 307 -15.46 10.45 -29.84
C ASN A 307 -15.57 9.70 -28.51
N THR A 308 -16.11 8.48 -28.50
CA THR A 308 -16.40 7.69 -27.29
C THR A 308 -15.15 7.52 -26.41
N MET A 309 -14.00 7.23 -27.01
CA MET A 309 -12.76 7.01 -26.25
C MET A 309 -12.28 8.27 -25.54
N GLU A 310 -12.33 9.41 -26.22
CA GLU A 310 -11.85 10.67 -25.65
C GLU A 310 -12.82 11.19 -24.57
N ALA A 311 -14.13 11.05 -24.80
CA ALA A 311 -15.14 11.39 -23.81
C ALA A 311 -15.02 10.54 -22.55
N PHE A 312 -14.77 9.22 -22.72
CA PHE A 312 -14.56 8.30 -21.59
C PHE A 312 -13.26 8.63 -20.83
N ARG A 313 -12.18 8.94 -21.55
CA ARG A 313 -10.91 9.37 -20.94
C ARG A 313 -11.10 10.62 -20.05
N LYS A 314 -11.79 11.64 -20.56
CA LYS A 314 -12.09 12.85 -19.80
C LYS A 314 -12.86 12.54 -18.53
N LYS A 315 -13.88 11.69 -18.62
CA LYS A 315 -14.69 11.27 -17.47
C LYS A 315 -13.85 10.55 -16.43
N VAL A 316 -12.99 9.60 -16.83
CA VAL A 316 -12.08 8.91 -15.90
C VAL A 316 -11.15 9.89 -15.18
N ILE A 317 -10.59 10.87 -15.90
CA ILE A 317 -9.71 11.90 -15.30
C ILE A 317 -10.52 12.82 -14.37
N GLU A 318 -11.77 13.15 -14.71
CA GLU A 318 -12.66 13.93 -13.84
C GLU A 318 -13.03 13.19 -12.55
N ASP A 319 -13.30 11.89 -12.63
CA ASP A 319 -13.66 11.06 -11.49
C ASP A 319 -12.45 10.76 -10.59
N LEU A 320 -11.23 10.68 -11.16
CA LEU A 320 -9.96 10.40 -10.47
C LEU A 320 -9.00 11.60 -10.52
N LYS A 321 -9.48 12.81 -10.22
CA LYS A 321 -8.70 14.07 -10.31
C LYS A 321 -7.36 14.07 -9.56
N PHE A 322 -7.25 13.29 -8.50
CA PHE A 322 -6.02 13.15 -7.71
C PHE A 322 -4.96 12.28 -8.41
N MET A 323 -5.34 11.56 -9.48
CA MET A 323 -4.47 10.71 -10.30
C MET A 323 -4.44 11.15 -11.77
N ASP A 324 -4.57 12.43 -12.07
CA ASP A 324 -4.54 12.98 -13.42
C ASP A 324 -3.22 12.73 -14.17
N TYR A 325 -2.17 12.37 -13.42
CA TYR A 325 -0.88 11.94 -13.96
C TYR A 325 -0.86 10.51 -14.53
N ALA A 326 -1.86 9.67 -14.18
CA ALA A 326 -1.86 8.27 -14.57
C ALA A 326 -2.37 8.09 -16.02
N PRO A 327 -1.61 7.42 -16.91
CA PRO A 327 -2.08 7.14 -18.26
C PRO A 327 -3.29 6.23 -18.25
N VAL A 328 -4.26 6.49 -19.15
CA VAL A 328 -5.48 5.71 -19.31
C VAL A 328 -5.39 4.88 -20.59
N LEU A 329 -5.43 3.55 -20.44
CA LEU A 329 -5.40 2.58 -21.52
C LEU A 329 -6.76 1.92 -21.69
N PHE A 330 -7.20 1.73 -22.93
CA PHE A 330 -8.45 1.05 -23.28
C PHE A 330 -8.13 -0.29 -23.91
N ILE A 331 -8.55 -1.39 -23.27
CA ILE A 331 -8.21 -2.76 -23.70
C ILE A 331 -9.45 -3.67 -23.73
N SER A 332 -9.30 -4.81 -24.38
CA SER A 332 -10.15 -5.98 -24.17
C SER A 332 -9.27 -7.19 -23.80
N ALA A 333 -9.33 -7.61 -22.55
CA ALA A 333 -8.65 -8.82 -22.11
C ALA A 333 -9.26 -10.08 -22.76
N LEU A 334 -10.53 -10.04 -23.15
CA LEU A 334 -11.23 -11.13 -23.84
C LEU A 334 -10.69 -11.35 -25.27
N THR A 335 -10.68 -10.29 -26.07
CA THR A 335 -10.24 -10.35 -27.47
C THR A 335 -8.72 -10.24 -27.63
N GLY A 336 -8.02 -9.71 -26.63
CA GLY A 336 -6.59 -9.40 -26.67
C GLY A 336 -6.27 -8.00 -27.25
N GLN A 337 -7.29 -7.23 -27.59
CA GLN A 337 -7.12 -5.91 -28.21
C GLN A 337 -6.35 -4.97 -27.28
N ARG A 338 -5.25 -4.41 -27.78
CA ARG A 338 -4.34 -3.47 -27.10
C ARG A 338 -3.70 -3.97 -25.79
N VAL A 339 -3.81 -5.25 -25.45
CA VAL A 339 -3.13 -5.84 -24.28
C VAL A 339 -1.60 -5.70 -24.37
N PRO A 340 -0.93 -5.85 -25.54
CA PRO A 340 0.51 -5.61 -25.64
C PRO A 340 0.95 -4.21 -25.17
N LYS A 341 0.13 -3.19 -25.41
CA LYS A 341 0.41 -1.80 -24.98
C LYS A 341 0.49 -1.63 -23.46
N VAL A 342 -0.08 -2.55 -22.69
CA VAL A 342 -0.03 -2.48 -21.22
C VAL A 342 1.40 -2.62 -20.73
N LEU A 343 2.16 -3.60 -21.24
CA LEU A 343 3.56 -3.80 -20.83
C LEU A 343 4.51 -2.72 -21.39
N GLU A 344 4.22 -2.20 -22.58
CA GLU A 344 4.93 -1.01 -23.11
C GLU A 344 4.75 0.17 -22.16
N SER A 345 3.51 0.47 -21.76
CA SER A 345 3.21 1.55 -20.82
C SER A 345 3.81 1.31 -19.43
N VAL A 346 3.83 0.06 -18.94
CA VAL A 346 4.51 -0.29 -17.68
C VAL A 346 5.99 0.08 -17.73
N ARG A 347 6.69 -0.22 -18.81
CA ARG A 347 8.10 0.10 -18.98
C ARG A 347 8.34 1.61 -19.04
N GLU A 348 7.50 2.32 -19.78
CA GLU A 348 7.56 3.79 -19.86
C GLU A 348 7.37 4.44 -18.50
N VAL A 349 6.30 4.07 -17.78
CA VAL A 349 5.98 4.60 -16.44
C VAL A 349 7.06 4.24 -15.43
N TYR A 350 7.59 3.02 -15.47
CA TYR A 350 8.71 2.63 -14.62
C TYR A 350 9.95 3.48 -14.87
N GLY A 351 10.28 3.74 -16.14
CA GLY A 351 11.39 4.62 -16.52
C GLY A 351 11.20 6.07 -16.06
N GLN A 352 9.94 6.56 -16.00
CA GLN A 352 9.63 7.88 -15.45
C GLN A 352 9.81 7.93 -13.93
N THR A 353 9.36 6.89 -13.22
CA THR A 353 9.45 6.80 -11.75
C THR A 353 10.88 6.76 -11.24
N SER A 354 11.80 6.12 -11.95
CA SER A 354 13.21 5.97 -11.57
C SER A 354 14.10 7.15 -12.00
N ARG A 355 13.53 8.18 -12.64
CA ARG A 355 14.28 9.31 -13.16
C ARG A 355 14.90 10.17 -12.07
N ARG A 356 16.21 10.41 -12.17
CA ARG A 356 16.96 11.33 -11.31
C ARG A 356 17.17 12.67 -12.01
N ILE A 357 16.83 13.76 -11.34
CA ILE A 357 17.03 15.13 -11.83
C ILE A 357 18.22 15.73 -11.10
N THR A 358 19.12 16.37 -11.87
CA THR A 358 20.26 17.08 -11.26
C THR A 358 19.78 18.30 -10.48
N THR A 359 20.46 18.60 -9.37
CA THR A 359 20.08 19.70 -8.47
C THR A 359 20.09 21.05 -9.18
N GLY A 360 21.01 21.28 -10.12
CA GLY A 360 21.08 22.51 -10.90
C GLY A 360 19.81 22.71 -11.73
N LEU A 361 19.48 21.75 -12.61
CA LEU A 361 18.30 21.80 -13.47
C LEU A 361 16.99 21.91 -12.66
N LEU A 362 16.92 21.20 -11.51
CA LEU A 362 15.76 21.27 -10.60
C LEU A 362 15.57 22.71 -10.09
N ASN A 363 16.64 23.39 -9.68
CA ASN A 363 16.56 24.73 -9.12
C ASN A 363 16.33 25.80 -10.21
N ASP A 364 16.82 25.60 -11.43
CA ASP A 364 16.50 26.47 -12.55
C ASP A 364 15.00 26.47 -12.85
N ILE A 365 14.38 25.28 -12.95
CA ILE A 365 12.92 25.17 -13.16
C ILE A 365 12.13 25.71 -11.95
N LEU A 366 12.61 25.50 -10.73
CA LEU A 366 11.99 26.09 -9.54
C LEU A 366 12.03 27.63 -9.56
N ALA A 367 13.15 28.21 -9.97
CA ALA A 367 13.30 29.67 -10.12
C ALA A 367 12.34 30.21 -11.18
N ASP A 368 12.26 29.56 -12.34
CA ASP A 368 11.33 29.91 -13.42
C ASP A 368 9.87 29.82 -12.93
N ALA A 369 9.50 28.73 -12.27
CA ALA A 369 8.16 28.55 -11.72
C ALA A 369 7.79 29.63 -10.69
N THR A 370 8.69 29.94 -9.76
CA THR A 370 8.45 30.97 -8.73
C THR A 370 8.44 32.39 -9.30
N THR A 371 9.12 32.62 -10.41
CA THR A 371 9.10 33.90 -11.14
C THR A 371 7.81 34.05 -11.92
N ALA A 372 7.36 33.00 -12.61
CA ALA A 372 6.13 33.00 -13.42
C ALA A 372 4.87 33.16 -12.53
N LEU A 373 4.82 32.49 -11.40
CA LEU A 373 3.74 32.64 -10.41
C LEU A 373 4.34 32.74 -9.01
N GLN A 374 4.33 33.94 -8.46
CA GLN A 374 4.84 34.16 -7.12
C GLN A 374 3.95 33.52 -6.06
N PRO A 375 4.55 32.94 -4.97
CA PRO A 375 3.79 32.36 -3.87
C PRO A 375 2.80 33.37 -3.27
N PRO A 376 1.60 32.92 -2.86
CA PRO A 376 0.60 33.80 -2.25
C PRO A 376 1.05 34.34 -0.89
N TYR A 377 0.43 35.46 -0.48
CA TYR A 377 0.56 35.96 0.89
C TYR A 377 -0.41 35.23 1.81
N ILE A 378 0.10 34.76 2.95
CA ILE A 378 -0.70 34.16 4.02
C ILE A 378 -0.38 34.92 5.31
N SER A 379 -1.39 35.48 5.96
CA SER A 379 -1.24 36.25 7.21
C SER A 379 -0.16 37.34 7.14
N GLY A 380 -0.09 38.07 6.02
CA GLY A 380 0.87 39.16 5.79
C GLY A 380 2.31 38.71 5.50
N ARG A 381 2.58 37.42 5.45
CA ARG A 381 3.89 36.85 5.09
C ARG A 381 3.83 36.09 3.78
N ARG A 382 4.92 36.15 3.01
CA ARG A 382 5.06 35.41 1.75
C ARG A 382 5.94 34.18 1.97
N LEU A 383 5.54 33.07 1.39
CA LEU A 383 6.39 31.89 1.26
C LEU A 383 7.62 32.24 0.41
N LYS A 384 8.80 31.87 0.90
CA LYS A 384 10.05 31.90 0.11
C LYS A 384 10.59 30.48 0.02
N ILE A 385 10.82 30.03 -1.21
CA ILE A 385 11.48 28.76 -1.49
C ILE A 385 12.91 29.08 -1.87
N TYR A 386 13.87 28.58 -1.12
CA TYR A 386 15.28 28.91 -1.32
C TYR A 386 15.96 28.01 -2.35
N TYR A 387 15.71 26.73 -2.25
CA TYR A 387 16.21 25.73 -3.19
C TYR A 387 15.46 24.40 -2.97
N ALA A 388 15.66 23.47 -3.92
CA ALA A 388 15.11 22.12 -3.89
C ALA A 388 16.19 21.07 -4.13
N THR A 389 15.98 19.87 -3.57
CA THR A 389 16.80 18.67 -3.86
C THR A 389 15.88 17.48 -4.09
N GLN A 390 16.29 16.53 -4.92
CA GLN A 390 15.58 15.27 -5.07
C GLN A 390 16.13 14.27 -4.05
N GLN A 391 15.29 13.88 -3.08
CA GLN A 391 15.66 12.95 -2.01
C GLN A 391 15.60 11.50 -2.48
N SER A 392 14.53 11.11 -3.18
CA SER A 392 14.31 9.75 -3.68
C SER A 392 13.71 9.76 -5.09
N VAL A 393 13.76 8.59 -5.75
CA VAL A 393 13.26 8.41 -7.11
C VAL A 393 11.94 7.61 -7.17
N CYS A 394 11.70 6.65 -6.29
CA CYS A 394 10.52 5.79 -6.30
C CYS A 394 9.72 5.92 -4.99
N PRO A 395 8.76 6.84 -4.86
CA PRO A 395 8.34 7.87 -5.82
C PRO A 395 9.31 9.05 -5.89
N PRO A 396 9.28 9.84 -6.99
CA PRO A 396 10.02 11.11 -7.08
C PRO A 396 9.66 12.04 -5.92
N THR A 397 10.60 12.25 -5.01
CA THR A 397 10.38 13.04 -3.78
C THR A 397 11.37 14.19 -3.74
N PHE A 398 10.85 15.40 -3.66
CA PHE A 398 11.63 16.63 -3.64
C PHE A 398 11.52 17.31 -2.29
N VAL A 399 12.66 17.66 -1.71
CA VAL A 399 12.74 18.47 -0.51
C VAL A 399 12.82 19.93 -0.91
N LEU A 400 11.85 20.74 -0.51
CA LEU A 400 11.82 22.18 -0.71
C LEU A 400 12.24 22.88 0.57
N PHE A 401 13.33 23.64 0.54
CA PHE A 401 13.77 24.42 1.69
C PHE A 401 13.10 25.80 1.66
N VAL A 402 12.28 26.06 2.68
CA VAL A 402 11.39 27.20 2.77
C VAL A 402 11.68 28.07 4.01
N ASN A 403 11.12 29.28 4.04
CA ASN A 403 11.18 30.14 5.23
C ASN A 403 10.22 29.69 6.34
N ASP A 404 9.05 29.16 5.99
CA ASP A 404 8.03 28.66 6.93
C ASP A 404 7.11 27.68 6.17
N GLU A 405 7.08 26.42 6.60
CA GLU A 405 6.27 25.35 5.98
C GLU A 405 4.78 25.67 5.99
N LYS A 406 4.29 26.37 7.04
CA LYS A 406 2.88 26.75 7.18
C LYS A 406 2.38 27.72 6.13
N LEU A 407 3.30 28.34 5.39
CA LEU A 407 2.97 29.25 4.30
C LEU A 407 2.79 28.55 2.94
N MET A 408 3.03 27.24 2.87
CA MET A 408 2.77 26.46 1.64
C MET A 408 1.28 26.19 1.54
N HIS A 409 0.62 26.85 0.60
CA HIS A 409 -0.79 26.59 0.31
C HIS A 409 -0.91 25.42 -0.69
N PHE A 410 -1.88 24.55 -0.49
CA PHE A 410 -2.15 23.40 -1.35
C PHE A 410 -2.19 23.75 -2.86
N ALA A 411 -2.89 24.84 -3.24
CA ALA A 411 -2.98 25.25 -4.63
C ALA A 411 -1.61 25.62 -5.23
N TYR A 412 -0.69 26.18 -4.43
CA TYR A 412 0.66 26.53 -4.88
C TYR A 412 1.54 25.29 -4.98
N GLN A 413 1.40 24.35 -4.06
CA GLN A 413 2.07 23.05 -4.13
C GLN A 413 1.68 22.30 -5.42
N ARG A 414 0.38 22.26 -5.74
CA ARG A 414 -0.12 21.64 -6.98
C ARG A 414 0.37 22.38 -8.23
N TYR A 415 0.50 23.70 -8.17
CA TYR A 415 1.12 24.47 -9.27
C TYR A 415 2.57 24.05 -9.50
N LEU A 416 3.38 23.93 -8.44
CA LEU A 416 4.78 23.50 -8.55
C LEU A 416 4.87 22.05 -9.07
N GLU A 417 4.01 21.17 -8.62
CA GLU A 417 3.91 19.80 -9.13
C GLU A 417 3.66 19.78 -10.64
N ASN A 418 2.71 20.57 -11.11
CA ASN A 418 2.40 20.69 -12.54
C ASN A 418 3.59 21.26 -13.34
N GLN A 419 4.33 22.23 -12.80
CA GLN A 419 5.53 22.75 -13.46
C GLN A 419 6.64 21.70 -13.55
N PHE A 420 6.89 20.95 -12.46
CA PHE A 420 7.86 19.87 -12.45
C PHE A 420 7.47 18.76 -13.42
N ARG A 421 6.20 18.37 -13.45
CA ARG A 421 5.67 17.39 -14.40
C ARG A 421 5.83 17.86 -15.85
N LYS A 422 5.50 19.10 -16.13
CA LYS A 422 5.65 19.69 -17.47
C LYS A 422 7.11 19.70 -17.95
N SER A 423 8.06 19.96 -17.04
CA SER A 423 9.49 20.11 -17.40
C SER A 423 10.24 18.79 -17.41
N PHE A 424 9.88 17.85 -16.51
CA PHE A 424 10.63 16.63 -16.30
C PHE A 424 9.89 15.36 -16.74
N GLY A 425 8.59 15.44 -17.06
CA GLY A 425 7.72 14.30 -17.30
C GLY A 425 7.11 13.77 -15.99
N PHE A 426 7.49 12.59 -15.53
CA PHE A 426 6.90 11.88 -14.40
C PHE A 426 5.48 11.39 -14.67
N ASP A 427 5.19 11.04 -15.94
CA ASP A 427 3.93 10.44 -16.32
C ASP A 427 3.75 9.09 -15.61
N GLY A 428 2.56 8.85 -15.10
CA GLY A 428 2.22 7.64 -14.37
C GLY A 428 2.74 7.56 -12.93
N THR A 429 3.47 8.58 -12.42
CA THR A 429 3.99 8.56 -11.05
C THR A 429 3.60 9.82 -10.27
N PRO A 430 3.20 9.69 -8.98
CA PRO A 430 2.96 10.85 -8.14
C PRO A 430 4.28 11.53 -7.77
N ILE A 431 4.24 12.86 -7.66
CA ILE A 431 5.36 13.67 -7.16
C ILE A 431 5.10 14.00 -5.70
N ARG A 432 6.10 13.82 -4.84
CA ARG A 432 6.02 14.18 -3.42
C ARG A 432 6.90 15.37 -3.10
N PHE A 433 6.36 16.32 -2.31
CA PHE A 433 7.11 17.42 -1.75
C PHE A 433 7.24 17.27 -0.23
N ILE A 434 8.46 17.42 0.25
CA ILE A 434 8.77 17.51 1.68
C ILE A 434 9.24 18.96 1.92
N LEU A 435 8.59 19.65 2.83
CA LEU A 435 8.98 21.00 3.22
C LEU A 435 9.97 20.94 4.37
N ARG A 436 11.02 21.77 4.34
CA ARG A 436 11.95 21.95 5.44
C ARG A 436 12.23 23.42 5.68
N ASN A 437 12.13 23.86 6.93
CA ASN A 437 12.49 25.20 7.32
C ASN A 437 14.01 25.40 7.28
N LYS A 438 14.48 26.43 6.56
CA LYS A 438 15.92 26.72 6.39
C LYS A 438 16.67 26.94 7.73
N ASN A 439 15.97 27.36 8.78
CA ASN A 439 16.56 27.71 10.07
C ASN A 439 16.65 26.55 11.08
N GLN A 440 16.16 25.37 10.77
CA GLN A 440 16.47 24.16 11.54
C GLN A 440 17.87 23.67 11.15
N LYS A 441 18.90 24.28 11.71
CA LYS A 441 20.26 23.71 11.73
C LYS A 441 20.21 22.41 12.54
N GLY A 442 20.61 21.34 11.86
CA GLY A 442 20.88 20.02 12.32
C GLY A 442 20.89 19.74 13.83
N ASP A 443 19.83 19.05 14.27
CA ASP A 443 19.84 18.24 15.49
C ASP A 443 19.73 16.74 15.20
N ASP A 444 20.02 16.33 13.96
CA ASP A 444 20.02 14.91 13.56
C ASP A 444 21.39 14.46 13.02
N VAL A 445 22.46 14.74 13.79
CA VAL A 445 23.74 13.98 13.70
C VAL A 445 24.35 13.94 15.10
N LYS A 446 23.89 13.03 15.92
CA LYS A 446 24.68 12.38 16.94
C LYS A 446 24.16 10.96 17.18
#